data_fb2f3e4f3a08a5d17de3bd125c8775eb
#
_entry.id   fb2f3e4f3a08a5d17de3bd125c8775eb
#
_cell.length_a   1.000
_cell.length_b   1.000
_cell.length_c   1.000
_cell.angle_alpha   90.00
_cell.angle_beta   90.00
_cell.angle_gamma   90.00
#
_symmetry.space_group_name_H-M   'P 1'
#
loop_
_entity.id
_entity.type
_entity.pdbx_description
1 polymer ?
#
loop_
_entity_poly.entity_id
_entity_poly.type
_entity_poly.pdbx_seq_one_letter_code
_entity_poly.pdbx_strand_id
1 'polypeptide(L)'
;MWVSKNVASKGHDVTLISSRGSSTGEGRRGEGAGLPSNLNIIETIEPSWEGTAAEEAHYLMYKELLEKEYGSGNGIVWDNTWHCFSYLSAKKFPKMKIIHTNHGVVESQKVPVKQLRFPRYIGLSRLHAKYMSSVLKIPVKYVHHGIPLPPIEETKSNNNNKNGDYLLSINRIVREKGIEDSIDLAVRTRNAIKIAGDDIHVPDLSYVQMIREKCQNTDGLAEYFGLIDNKTKTELIKKCKAVIACPKPTWMEAFGLYAVEANAYGKPVLALCNGGLNDIIVNQTNGFLAKTPRELQGYVEKVYECSPESCRHRVEKLFTDEIMTKNYLQIFERVMEDEPAFRW
;
A
#
# COMPACT_ATOMS: atom_id res chain seq x y z
N MET A 1 3.69 7.55 -8.43
CA MET A 1 3.02 8.48 -9.36
C MET A 1 2.26 9.60 -8.65
N TRP A 2 1.26 9.38 -7.78
CA TRP A 2 0.47 10.46 -7.13
C TRP A 2 1.34 11.48 -6.38
N VAL A 3 2.20 11.02 -5.47
CA VAL A 3 3.10 11.93 -4.74
C VAL A 3 4.00 12.71 -5.70
N SER A 4 4.56 12.07 -6.74
CA SER A 4 5.42 12.76 -7.71
C SER A 4 4.68 13.88 -8.45
N LYS A 5 3.43 13.63 -8.87
CA LYS A 5 2.55 14.66 -9.45
C LYS A 5 2.27 15.80 -8.47
N ASN A 6 1.90 15.45 -7.24
CA ASN A 6 1.56 16.43 -6.21
C ASN A 6 2.77 17.28 -5.80
N VAL A 7 3.97 16.68 -5.71
CA VAL A 7 5.23 17.39 -5.43
C VAL A 7 5.56 18.35 -6.58
N ALA A 8 5.47 17.88 -7.83
CA ALA A 8 5.69 18.72 -9.00
C ALA A 8 4.68 19.88 -9.08
N SER A 9 3.39 19.62 -8.83
CA SER A 9 2.36 20.67 -8.80
C SER A 9 2.58 21.74 -7.72
N LYS A 10 3.46 21.48 -6.74
CA LYS A 10 3.88 22.46 -5.72
C LYS A 10 5.14 23.23 -6.10
N GLY A 11 5.60 23.10 -7.33
CA GLY A 11 6.73 23.86 -7.88
C GLY A 11 8.11 23.20 -7.75
N HIS A 12 8.18 21.94 -7.32
CA HIS A 12 9.44 21.21 -7.27
C HIS A 12 9.72 20.51 -8.59
N ASP A 13 10.97 20.54 -9.05
CA ASP A 13 11.42 19.74 -10.20
C ASP A 13 11.51 18.27 -9.78
N VAL A 14 10.79 17.41 -10.48
CA VAL A 14 10.69 15.99 -10.16
C VAL A 14 11.10 15.14 -11.35
N THR A 15 12.03 14.21 -11.14
CA THR A 15 12.33 13.13 -12.09
C THR A 15 11.83 11.81 -11.50
N LEU A 16 10.80 11.24 -12.12
CA LEU A 16 10.29 9.91 -11.78
C LEU A 16 10.96 8.87 -12.67
N ILE A 17 11.71 7.96 -12.07
CA ILE A 17 12.35 6.84 -12.76
C ILE A 17 11.57 5.56 -12.43
N SER A 18 11.11 4.86 -13.44
CA SER A 18 10.22 3.70 -13.27
C SER A 18 10.32 2.70 -14.43
N SER A 19 9.70 1.54 -14.30
CA SER A 19 9.54 0.60 -15.41
C SER A 19 8.67 1.18 -16.52
N ARG A 20 8.77 0.62 -17.73
CA ARG A 20 7.96 1.02 -18.90
C ARG A 20 6.46 0.92 -18.64
N GLY A 21 5.69 1.72 -19.39
CA GLY A 21 4.23 1.82 -19.23
C GLY A 21 3.77 2.68 -18.04
N SER A 22 4.70 3.21 -17.25
CA SER A 22 4.35 4.09 -16.11
C SER A 22 3.88 5.48 -16.57
N SER A 23 4.29 5.94 -17.76
CA SER A 23 3.90 7.23 -18.35
C SER A 23 2.50 7.20 -18.96
N THR A 24 2.10 6.06 -19.58
CA THR A 24 0.85 5.94 -20.33
C THR A 24 -0.40 5.94 -19.45
N GLY A 25 -0.25 5.66 -18.15
CA GLY A 25 -1.37 5.69 -17.22
C GLY A 25 -2.45 4.64 -17.46
N GLU A 26 -2.24 3.67 -18.36
CA GLU A 26 -3.16 2.57 -18.58
C GLU A 26 -3.45 1.84 -17.26
N GLY A 27 -4.69 1.95 -16.80
CA GLY A 27 -5.15 1.41 -15.53
C GLY A 27 -5.17 2.38 -14.34
N ARG A 28 -4.85 3.67 -14.51
CA ARG A 28 -4.89 4.66 -13.42
C ARG A 28 -5.96 5.72 -13.63
N ARG A 29 -6.88 5.88 -12.68
CA ARG A 29 -7.85 6.97 -12.65
C ARG A 29 -7.11 8.31 -12.55
N GLY A 30 -7.38 9.21 -13.46
CA GLY A 30 -6.77 10.54 -13.52
C GLY A 30 -6.58 11.04 -14.94
N GLU A 31 -7.42 10.56 -15.88
CA GLU A 31 -7.52 11.11 -17.23
C GLU A 31 -8.11 12.51 -17.18
N GLY A 32 -7.34 13.51 -17.65
CA GLY A 32 -7.86 14.84 -17.91
C GLY A 32 -6.95 16.01 -17.56
N ALA A 33 -6.14 15.94 -16.51
CA ALA A 33 -5.15 16.98 -16.24
C ALA A 33 -3.79 16.52 -16.79
N GLY A 34 -3.19 17.30 -17.69
CA GLY A 34 -1.83 17.07 -18.19
C GLY A 34 -0.84 16.93 -17.04
N LEU A 35 0.26 16.21 -17.25
CA LEU A 35 1.33 16.12 -16.26
C LEU A 35 1.92 17.52 -16.02
N PRO A 36 2.31 17.87 -14.78
CA PRO A 36 3.04 19.10 -14.51
C PRO A 36 4.30 19.20 -15.40
N SER A 37 4.58 20.38 -15.94
CA SER A 37 5.70 20.61 -16.86
C SER A 37 7.08 20.34 -16.22
N ASN A 38 7.16 20.40 -14.90
CA ASN A 38 8.32 20.10 -14.08
C ASN A 38 8.36 18.66 -13.55
N LEU A 39 7.52 17.76 -14.08
CA LEU A 39 7.59 16.32 -13.86
C LEU A 39 8.17 15.63 -15.10
N ASN A 40 9.43 15.22 -15.00
CA ASN A 40 10.07 14.38 -16.00
C ASN A 40 9.89 12.90 -15.66
N ILE A 41 9.57 12.06 -16.64
CA ILE A 41 9.44 10.62 -16.47
C ILE A 41 10.46 9.90 -17.33
N ILE A 42 11.29 9.08 -16.70
CA ILE A 42 12.29 8.23 -17.36
C ILE A 42 11.86 6.78 -17.17
N GLU A 43 11.54 6.14 -18.29
CA GLU A 43 11.21 4.71 -18.29
C GLU A 43 12.48 3.90 -18.59
N THR A 44 12.67 2.81 -17.84
CA THR A 44 13.86 1.98 -17.88
C THR A 44 13.56 0.57 -18.42
N ILE A 45 13.50 -0.41 -17.55
CA ILE A 45 13.23 -1.82 -17.91
C ILE A 45 11.75 -2.09 -18.13
N GLU A 46 11.44 -3.17 -18.82
CA GLU A 46 10.07 -3.73 -18.81
C GLU A 46 9.66 -4.10 -17.38
N PRO A 47 8.35 -4.01 -17.05
CA PRO A 47 7.86 -4.52 -15.78
C PRO A 47 8.29 -5.97 -15.58
N SER A 48 8.93 -6.26 -14.46
CA SER A 48 9.43 -7.59 -14.15
C SER A 48 9.16 -7.95 -12.70
N TRP A 49 8.89 -9.23 -12.45
CA TRP A 49 8.73 -9.84 -11.14
C TRP A 49 9.96 -10.63 -10.71
N GLU A 50 11.06 -10.55 -11.46
CA GLU A 50 12.31 -11.31 -11.22
C GLU A 50 13.13 -10.82 -10.02
N GLY A 51 12.55 -9.98 -9.19
CA GLY A 51 13.12 -9.59 -7.90
C GLY A 51 14.43 -8.82 -8.02
N THR A 52 15.47 -9.31 -7.35
CA THR A 52 16.75 -8.60 -7.20
C THR A 52 17.45 -8.28 -8.52
N ALA A 53 17.46 -9.21 -9.48
CA ALA A 53 18.16 -9.02 -10.75
C ALA A 53 17.51 -7.91 -11.59
N ALA A 54 16.17 -7.85 -11.59
CA ALA A 54 15.44 -6.80 -12.28
C ALA A 54 15.68 -5.42 -11.65
N GLU A 55 15.70 -5.33 -10.32
CA GLU A 55 15.99 -4.05 -9.64
C GLU A 55 17.45 -3.60 -9.82
N GLU A 56 18.40 -4.53 -9.85
CA GLU A 56 19.78 -4.22 -10.15
C GLU A 56 19.94 -3.69 -11.58
N ALA A 57 19.32 -4.34 -12.57
CA ALA A 57 19.29 -3.87 -13.96
C ALA A 57 18.64 -2.48 -14.07
N HIS A 58 17.51 -2.28 -13.37
CA HIS A 58 16.86 -0.98 -13.29
C HIS A 58 17.81 0.10 -12.74
N TYR A 59 18.49 -0.17 -11.61
CA TYR A 59 19.45 0.76 -11.02
C TYR A 59 20.60 1.10 -11.98
N LEU A 60 21.18 0.13 -12.66
CA LEU A 60 22.29 0.33 -13.59
C LEU A 60 21.94 1.29 -14.73
N MET A 61 20.66 1.31 -15.18
CA MET A 61 20.22 2.22 -16.25
C MET A 61 20.18 3.69 -15.83
N TYR A 62 19.93 4.00 -14.56
CA TYR A 62 19.85 5.39 -14.10
C TYR A 62 20.99 5.81 -13.17
N LYS A 63 21.91 4.92 -12.84
CA LYS A 63 23.00 5.15 -11.90
C LYS A 63 23.84 6.39 -12.24
N GLU A 64 24.26 6.54 -13.51
CA GLU A 64 25.07 7.67 -13.94
C GLU A 64 24.33 9.00 -13.81
N LEU A 65 23.05 9.04 -14.17
CA LEU A 65 22.19 10.20 -13.96
C LEU A 65 22.09 10.54 -12.47
N LEU A 66 21.85 9.53 -11.64
CA LEU A 66 21.74 9.68 -10.20
C LEU A 66 23.02 10.27 -9.59
N GLU A 67 24.18 9.72 -9.94
CA GLU A 67 25.48 10.14 -9.42
C GLU A 67 25.85 11.56 -9.89
N LYS A 68 25.58 11.90 -11.15
CA LYS A 68 25.85 13.20 -11.74
C LYS A 68 24.99 14.30 -11.15
N GLU A 69 23.67 14.09 -11.09
CA GLU A 69 22.72 15.14 -10.72
C GLU A 69 22.58 15.29 -9.19
N TYR A 70 22.73 14.21 -8.42
CA TYR A 70 22.45 14.21 -6.97
C TYR A 70 23.68 13.88 -6.10
N GLY A 71 24.81 13.54 -6.66
CA GLY A 71 26.04 13.20 -5.92
C GLY A 71 26.56 14.31 -5.01
N SER A 72 26.33 15.57 -5.38
CA SER A 72 26.68 16.76 -4.58
C SER A 72 25.75 17.04 -3.39
N GLY A 73 24.59 16.37 -3.32
CA GLY A 73 23.59 16.58 -2.28
C GLY A 73 22.63 17.75 -2.52
N ASN A 74 22.55 18.24 -3.77
CA ASN A 74 21.69 19.37 -4.18
C ASN A 74 20.21 19.01 -4.34
N GLY A 75 19.82 17.76 -4.11
CA GLY A 75 18.45 17.27 -4.15
C GLY A 75 18.29 15.98 -3.38
N ILE A 76 17.07 15.43 -3.41
CA ILE A 76 16.70 14.20 -2.70
C ILE A 76 16.48 13.07 -3.69
N VAL A 77 17.07 11.94 -3.40
CA VAL A 77 16.78 10.66 -4.03
C VAL A 77 15.76 9.92 -3.14
N TRP A 78 14.53 9.81 -3.60
CA TRP A 78 13.50 9.07 -2.90
C TRP A 78 13.32 7.69 -3.54
N ASP A 79 13.93 6.70 -2.92
CA ASP A 79 13.94 5.31 -3.37
C ASP A 79 12.71 4.55 -2.81
N ASN A 80 11.98 3.90 -3.70
CA ASN A 80 10.80 3.09 -3.41
C ASN A 80 10.95 1.64 -3.90
N THR A 81 12.16 1.22 -4.24
CA THR A 81 12.46 -0.14 -4.67
C THR A 81 12.53 -1.11 -3.48
N TRP A 82 12.55 -2.41 -3.73
CA TRP A 82 12.63 -3.40 -2.64
C TRP A 82 14.04 -3.51 -2.04
N HIS A 83 15.10 -3.39 -2.88
CA HIS A 83 16.46 -3.70 -2.50
C HIS A 83 17.35 -2.48 -2.30
N CYS A 84 16.85 -1.27 -2.55
CA CYS A 84 17.55 0.01 -2.30
C CYS A 84 18.90 0.11 -2.99
N PHE A 85 19.02 -0.30 -4.23
CA PHE A 85 20.31 -0.25 -4.95
C PHE A 85 20.89 1.16 -5.08
N SER A 86 20.07 2.22 -5.00
CA SER A 86 20.53 3.61 -4.96
C SER A 86 21.53 3.90 -3.84
N TYR A 87 21.52 3.13 -2.75
CA TYR A 87 22.50 3.23 -1.69
C TYR A 87 23.93 2.86 -2.10
N LEU A 88 24.12 2.13 -3.20
CA LEU A 88 25.45 1.87 -3.76
C LEU A 88 26.10 3.16 -4.25
N SER A 89 25.33 4.08 -4.85
CA SER A 89 25.80 5.41 -5.22
C SER A 89 26.12 6.26 -3.98
N ALA A 90 25.32 6.18 -2.92
CA ALA A 90 25.59 6.94 -1.69
C ALA A 90 26.90 6.56 -1.01
N LYS A 91 27.38 5.32 -1.14
CA LYS A 91 28.72 4.92 -0.66
C LYS A 91 29.83 5.69 -1.37
N LYS A 92 29.67 5.93 -2.67
CA LYS A 92 30.62 6.64 -3.50
C LYS A 92 30.48 8.15 -3.34
N PHE A 93 29.26 8.64 -3.11
CA PHE A 93 28.90 10.04 -2.96
C PHE A 93 28.30 10.34 -1.57
N PRO A 94 29.12 10.54 -0.53
CA PRO A 94 28.63 10.66 0.85
C PRO A 94 27.72 11.87 1.14
N LYS A 95 27.70 12.86 0.22
CA LYS A 95 26.80 14.01 0.31
C LYS A 95 25.40 13.72 -0.25
N MET A 96 25.23 12.63 -1.00
CA MET A 96 23.96 12.26 -1.60
C MET A 96 22.89 12.04 -0.52
N LYS A 97 21.74 12.68 -0.69
CA LYS A 97 20.62 12.62 0.26
C LYS A 97 19.61 11.59 -0.22
N ILE A 98 19.67 10.38 0.34
CA ILE A 98 18.74 9.29 0.01
C ILE A 98 17.76 9.06 1.14
N ILE A 99 16.49 8.87 0.78
CA ILE A 99 15.41 8.42 1.65
C ILE A 99 14.83 7.17 1.00
N HIS A 100 14.69 6.10 1.77
CA HIS A 100 14.06 4.87 1.29
C HIS A 100 12.73 4.62 1.98
N THR A 101 11.66 4.48 1.20
CA THR A 101 10.37 4.00 1.70
C THR A 101 10.29 2.49 1.51
N ASN A 102 10.24 1.77 2.61
CA ASN A 102 10.13 0.31 2.58
C ASN A 102 8.65 -0.11 2.54
N HIS A 103 8.31 -0.98 1.57
CA HIS A 103 6.93 -1.42 1.33
C HIS A 103 6.61 -2.80 1.93
N GLY A 104 7.54 -3.43 2.64
CA GLY A 104 7.34 -4.75 3.19
C GLY A 104 8.32 -5.15 4.28
N VAL A 105 8.71 -6.42 4.33
CA VAL A 105 9.59 -6.96 5.35
C VAL A 105 11.05 -6.64 5.03
N VAL A 106 11.78 -6.09 5.99
CA VAL A 106 13.17 -5.62 5.82
C VAL A 106 14.18 -6.75 5.57
N GLU A 107 13.84 -7.99 5.93
CA GLU A 107 14.75 -9.15 5.85
C GLU A 107 15.20 -9.48 4.42
N SER A 108 14.43 -9.06 3.41
CA SER A 108 14.76 -9.30 2.01
C SER A 108 15.79 -8.34 1.42
N GLN A 109 16.24 -7.33 2.17
CA GLN A 109 17.16 -6.31 1.65
C GLN A 109 18.59 -6.83 1.57
N LYS A 110 19.16 -6.83 0.37
CA LYS A 110 20.54 -7.28 0.12
C LYS A 110 21.59 -6.20 0.38
N VAL A 111 21.21 -4.92 0.38
CA VAL A 111 22.16 -3.83 0.59
C VAL A 111 22.40 -3.62 2.08
N PRO A 112 23.67 -3.68 2.55
CA PRO A 112 23.98 -3.57 3.97
C PRO A 112 23.87 -2.13 4.46
N VAL A 113 22.69 -1.73 4.89
CA VAL A 113 22.32 -0.41 5.38
C VAL A 113 23.24 0.10 6.51
N LYS A 114 23.68 -0.82 7.39
CA LYS A 114 24.59 -0.51 8.51
C LYS A 114 25.92 0.18 8.06
N GLN A 115 26.27 0.07 6.79
CA GLN A 115 27.48 0.68 6.23
C GLN A 115 27.26 2.11 5.71
N LEU A 116 26.05 2.62 5.74
CA LEU A 116 25.73 3.97 5.26
C LEU A 116 25.88 4.98 6.41
N ARG A 117 26.46 6.14 6.09
CA ARG A 117 26.67 7.20 7.08
C ARG A 117 25.37 7.72 7.69
N PHE A 118 24.28 7.80 6.88
CA PHE A 118 22.99 8.35 7.27
C PHE A 118 21.84 7.57 6.59
N PRO A 119 21.57 6.32 7.00
CA PRO A 119 20.45 5.58 6.45
C PRO A 119 19.14 6.20 6.94
N ARG A 120 18.30 6.63 6.00
CA ARG A 120 17.00 7.23 6.27
C ARG A 120 15.91 6.34 5.69
N TYR A 121 15.24 5.63 6.58
CA TYR A 121 14.14 4.74 6.22
C TYR A 121 12.80 5.30 6.65
N ILE A 122 11.81 5.03 5.82
CA ILE A 122 10.40 5.32 6.10
C ILE A 122 9.62 4.03 6.05
N GLY A 123 8.90 3.73 7.14
CA GLY A 123 7.86 2.70 7.18
C GLY A 123 6.51 3.28 6.76
N LEU A 124 5.53 2.41 6.56
CA LEU A 124 4.20 2.80 6.08
C LEU A 124 3.17 2.95 7.22
N SER A 125 3.52 2.54 8.43
CA SER A 125 2.70 2.68 9.63
C SER A 125 3.58 2.76 10.87
N ARG A 126 3.00 3.13 12.01
CA ARG A 126 3.71 3.19 13.29
C ARG A 126 4.34 1.85 13.68
N LEU A 127 3.57 0.77 13.57
CA LEU A 127 4.07 -0.57 13.90
C LEU A 127 5.11 -1.05 12.91
N HIS A 128 4.94 -0.77 11.62
CA HIS A 128 5.94 -1.09 10.61
C HIS A 128 7.26 -0.35 10.87
N ALA A 129 7.24 0.95 11.12
CA ALA A 129 8.45 1.71 11.45
C ALA A 129 9.12 1.20 12.75
N LYS A 130 8.33 0.87 13.78
CA LYS A 130 8.86 0.29 15.02
C LYS A 130 9.55 -1.06 14.78
N TYR A 131 8.94 -1.92 13.96
CA TYR A 131 9.53 -3.19 13.55
C TYR A 131 10.84 -2.96 12.80
N MET A 132 10.83 -2.11 11.77
CA MET A 132 12.04 -1.78 11.01
C MET A 132 13.15 -1.23 11.91
N SER A 133 12.82 -0.31 12.84
CA SER A 133 13.80 0.21 13.81
C SER A 133 14.40 -0.90 14.66
N SER A 134 13.61 -1.90 15.06
CA SER A 134 14.11 -3.02 15.87
C SER A 134 15.05 -3.95 15.10
N VAL A 135 14.79 -4.16 13.81
CA VAL A 135 15.60 -5.02 12.92
C VAL A 135 16.88 -4.30 12.46
N LEU A 136 16.72 -3.07 11.97
CA LEU A 136 17.83 -2.28 11.40
C LEU A 136 18.73 -1.64 12.47
N LYS A 137 18.24 -1.53 13.72
CA LYS A 137 18.94 -0.84 14.84
C LYS A 137 19.23 0.63 14.54
N ILE A 138 18.33 1.29 13.83
CA ILE A 138 18.37 2.71 13.51
C ILE A 138 16.97 3.31 13.70
N PRO A 139 16.84 4.63 13.92
CA PRO A 139 15.54 5.30 13.91
C PRO A 139 14.88 5.17 12.55
N VAL A 140 13.58 4.91 12.53
CA VAL A 140 12.76 4.85 11.31
C VAL A 140 11.51 5.69 11.54
N LYS A 141 11.26 6.64 10.65
CA LYS A 141 9.99 7.40 10.61
C LYS A 141 8.93 6.63 9.84
N TYR A 142 7.70 7.10 9.89
CA TYR A 142 6.65 6.57 9.03
C TYR A 142 5.89 7.67 8.31
N VAL A 143 5.39 7.32 7.13
CA VAL A 143 4.40 8.09 6.38
C VAL A 143 3.32 7.11 5.93
N HIS A 144 2.09 7.37 6.34
CA HIS A 144 0.97 6.57 5.88
C HIS A 144 0.77 6.72 4.37
N HIS A 145 0.44 5.64 3.69
CA HIS A 145 -0.04 5.74 2.32
C HIS A 145 -1.34 6.53 2.25
N GLY A 146 -1.50 7.26 1.15
CA GLY A 146 -2.70 7.97 0.81
C GLY A 146 -3.18 7.65 -0.60
N ILE A 147 -4.45 7.87 -0.85
CA ILE A 147 -5.10 7.67 -2.13
C ILE A 147 -5.83 8.94 -2.55
N PRO A 148 -5.99 9.21 -3.86
CA PRO A 148 -6.97 10.19 -4.33
C PRO A 148 -8.36 9.79 -3.85
N LEU A 149 -9.09 10.75 -3.30
CA LEU A 149 -10.46 10.50 -2.88
C LEU A 149 -11.37 10.32 -4.10
N PRO A 150 -12.20 9.28 -4.13
CA PRO A 150 -13.24 9.17 -5.14
C PRO A 150 -14.24 10.34 -4.99
N PRO A 151 -14.83 10.84 -6.09
CA PRO A 151 -15.93 11.81 -6.02
C PRO A 151 -17.07 11.32 -5.11
N ILE A 152 -17.71 12.23 -4.38
CA ILE A 152 -18.82 11.87 -3.46
C ILE A 152 -19.95 11.17 -4.19
N GLU A 153 -20.22 11.57 -5.43
CA GLU A 153 -21.25 10.98 -6.27
C GLU A 153 -20.97 9.49 -6.54
N GLU A 154 -19.71 9.13 -6.66
CA GLU A 154 -19.29 7.73 -6.85
C GLU A 154 -19.40 6.87 -5.59
N THR A 155 -19.50 7.48 -4.42
CA THR A 155 -19.65 6.75 -3.14
C THR A 155 -21.10 6.39 -2.82
N LYS A 156 -22.05 7.06 -3.48
CA LYS A 156 -23.47 6.75 -3.34
C LYS A 156 -23.77 5.43 -4.03
N SER A 157 -24.22 4.44 -3.30
CA SER A 157 -24.75 3.22 -3.88
C SER A 157 -26.09 3.52 -4.55
N ASN A 158 -26.21 3.23 -5.84
CA ASN A 158 -27.48 3.31 -6.56
C ASN A 158 -28.46 2.19 -6.16
N ASN A 159 -28.05 1.28 -5.29
CA ASN A 159 -28.89 0.20 -4.81
C ASN A 159 -29.66 0.64 -3.56
N ASN A 160 -30.97 0.35 -3.52
CA ASN A 160 -31.81 0.50 -2.35
C ASN A 160 -31.35 -0.36 -1.15
N ASN A 161 -30.40 -1.28 -1.37
CA ASN A 161 -29.78 -2.08 -0.33
C ASN A 161 -28.56 -1.34 0.28
N LYS A 162 -28.83 -0.51 1.30
CA LYS A 162 -27.80 0.22 2.05
C LYS A 162 -26.78 -0.71 2.73
N ASN A 163 -27.12 -1.98 2.88
CA ASN A 163 -26.39 -2.93 3.73
C ASN A 163 -25.35 -3.76 2.97
N GLY A 164 -25.35 -3.71 1.61
CA GLY A 164 -24.48 -4.57 0.79
C GLY A 164 -24.86 -6.06 0.91
N ASP A 165 -24.39 -6.85 -0.05
CA ASP A 165 -24.85 -8.24 -0.21
C ASP A 165 -23.82 -9.28 0.23
N TYR A 166 -22.53 -8.90 0.40
CA TYR A 166 -21.45 -9.85 0.66
C TYR A 166 -20.27 -9.21 1.40
N LEU A 167 -19.47 -10.02 2.06
CA LEU A 167 -18.14 -9.67 2.51
C LEU A 167 -17.16 -9.70 1.31
N LEU A 168 -16.14 -8.85 1.33
CA LEU A 168 -15.18 -8.75 0.23
C LEU A 168 -13.75 -8.88 0.74
N SER A 169 -13.02 -9.88 0.27
CA SER A 169 -11.58 -10.00 0.48
C SER A 169 -10.84 -9.57 -0.78
N ILE A 170 -10.09 -8.46 -0.70
CA ILE A 170 -9.28 -7.93 -1.81
C ILE A 170 -7.81 -7.93 -1.38
N ASN A 171 -7.07 -8.95 -1.79
CA ASN A 171 -5.65 -9.10 -1.47
C ASN A 171 -4.95 -9.92 -2.55
N ARG A 172 -3.62 -9.82 -2.64
CA ARG A 172 -2.85 -10.84 -3.36
C ARG A 172 -3.19 -12.21 -2.78
N ILE A 173 -3.34 -13.21 -3.61
CA ILE A 173 -3.72 -14.56 -3.19
C ILE A 173 -2.49 -15.30 -2.68
N VAL A 174 -2.07 -14.94 -1.46
CA VAL A 174 -0.88 -15.49 -0.76
C VAL A 174 -1.24 -15.85 0.68
N ARG A 175 -0.53 -16.85 1.23
CA ARG A 175 -0.82 -17.43 2.57
C ARG A 175 -0.85 -16.39 3.68
N GLU A 176 0.02 -15.41 3.61
CA GLU A 176 0.15 -14.35 4.62
C GLU A 176 -1.12 -13.51 4.78
N LYS A 177 -1.95 -13.45 3.75
CA LYS A 177 -3.21 -12.70 3.77
C LYS A 177 -4.37 -13.45 4.42
N GLY A 178 -4.22 -14.76 4.72
CA GLY A 178 -5.20 -15.55 5.46
C GLY A 178 -6.59 -15.57 4.80
N ILE A 179 -6.63 -15.75 3.48
CA ILE A 179 -7.87 -15.70 2.70
C ILE A 179 -8.78 -16.86 3.09
N GLU A 180 -8.19 -18.03 3.37
CA GLU A 180 -8.93 -19.19 3.87
C GLU A 180 -9.69 -18.90 5.18
N ASP A 181 -9.10 -18.11 6.10
CA ASP A 181 -9.74 -17.72 7.35
C ASP A 181 -10.92 -16.77 7.11
N SER A 182 -10.80 -15.89 6.10
CA SER A 182 -11.87 -15.00 5.68
C SER A 182 -13.06 -15.78 5.10
N ILE A 183 -12.78 -16.81 4.28
CA ILE A 183 -13.81 -17.71 3.75
C ILE A 183 -14.48 -18.48 4.88
N ASP A 184 -13.70 -19.09 5.78
CA ASP A 184 -14.24 -19.85 6.91
C ASP A 184 -15.13 -19.00 7.83
N LEU A 185 -14.73 -17.75 8.04
CA LEU A 185 -15.52 -16.81 8.83
C LEU A 185 -16.86 -16.49 8.12
N ALA A 186 -16.82 -16.20 6.82
CA ALA A 186 -18.02 -15.92 6.04
C ALA A 186 -19.00 -17.09 6.06
N VAL A 187 -18.51 -18.31 5.84
CA VAL A 187 -19.31 -19.54 5.87
C VAL A 187 -19.96 -19.73 7.26
N ARG A 188 -19.17 -19.60 8.35
CA ARG A 188 -19.69 -19.75 9.74
C ARG A 188 -20.76 -18.72 10.08
N THR A 189 -20.68 -17.53 9.50
CA THR A 189 -21.65 -16.45 9.72
C THR A 189 -22.76 -16.42 8.67
N ARG A 190 -22.77 -17.39 7.74
CA ARG A 190 -23.74 -17.48 6.63
C ARG A 190 -23.81 -16.20 5.79
N ASN A 191 -22.68 -15.54 5.61
CA ASN A 191 -22.54 -14.39 4.72
C ASN A 191 -21.91 -14.85 3.40
N ALA A 192 -22.41 -14.34 2.27
CA ALA A 192 -21.70 -14.48 1.02
C ALA A 192 -20.35 -13.76 1.09
N ILE A 193 -19.34 -14.29 0.40
CA ILE A 193 -18.00 -13.66 0.30
C ILE A 193 -17.51 -13.70 -1.13
N LYS A 194 -16.88 -12.60 -1.55
CA LYS A 194 -16.18 -12.50 -2.83
C LYS A 194 -14.68 -12.37 -2.58
N ILE A 195 -13.89 -13.15 -3.34
CA ILE A 195 -12.44 -13.20 -3.24
C ILE A 195 -11.85 -12.64 -4.53
N ALA A 196 -11.13 -11.53 -4.44
CA ALA A 196 -10.49 -10.88 -5.58
C ALA A 196 -9.04 -10.49 -5.26
N GLY A 197 -8.16 -10.54 -6.24
CA GLY A 197 -6.78 -10.11 -6.13
C GLY A 197 -5.84 -10.85 -7.06
N ASP A 198 -4.59 -10.41 -7.06
CA ASP A 198 -3.56 -10.99 -7.90
C ASP A 198 -3.29 -12.45 -7.49
N ASP A 199 -3.52 -13.34 -8.43
CA ASP A 199 -3.33 -14.79 -8.32
C ASP A 199 -2.37 -15.32 -9.41
N ILE A 200 -1.78 -14.44 -10.19
CA ILE A 200 -0.86 -14.74 -11.29
C ILE A 200 0.59 -14.49 -10.87
N HIS A 201 0.83 -13.31 -10.29
CA HIS A 201 2.18 -12.87 -9.88
C HIS A 201 2.42 -13.19 -8.39
N VAL A 202 2.25 -14.45 -8.02
CA VAL A 202 2.39 -14.96 -6.66
C VAL A 202 3.36 -16.13 -6.61
N PRO A 203 4.10 -16.30 -5.50
CA PRO A 203 5.13 -17.34 -5.42
C PRO A 203 4.57 -18.77 -5.26
N ASP A 204 3.32 -18.92 -4.84
CA ASP A 204 2.71 -20.22 -4.48
C ASP A 204 1.38 -20.42 -5.19
N LEU A 205 1.43 -21.00 -6.39
CA LEU A 205 0.24 -21.35 -7.16
C LEU A 205 -0.57 -22.49 -6.52
N SER A 206 0.02 -23.31 -5.68
CA SER A 206 -0.70 -24.38 -4.97
C SER A 206 -1.67 -23.79 -3.94
N TYR A 207 -1.31 -22.68 -3.32
CA TYR A 207 -2.21 -21.93 -2.44
C TYR A 207 -3.39 -21.32 -3.22
N VAL A 208 -3.12 -20.76 -4.41
CA VAL A 208 -4.19 -20.25 -5.29
C VAL A 208 -5.20 -21.34 -5.61
N GLN A 209 -4.70 -22.52 -5.99
CA GLN A 209 -5.57 -23.66 -6.30
C GLN A 209 -6.39 -24.08 -5.07
N MET A 210 -5.78 -24.16 -3.91
CA MET A 210 -6.45 -24.48 -2.64
C MET A 210 -7.57 -23.47 -2.33
N ILE A 211 -7.36 -22.16 -2.55
CA ILE A 211 -8.40 -21.16 -2.33
C ILE A 211 -9.54 -21.31 -3.33
N ARG A 212 -9.27 -21.60 -4.60
CA ARG A 212 -10.32 -21.88 -5.63
C ARG A 212 -11.18 -23.07 -5.24
N GLU A 213 -10.56 -24.18 -4.85
CA GLU A 213 -11.25 -25.38 -4.40
C GLU A 213 -12.06 -25.12 -3.13
N LYS A 214 -11.50 -24.35 -2.19
CA LYS A 214 -12.22 -23.97 -0.97
C LYS A 214 -13.48 -23.14 -1.28
N CYS A 215 -13.41 -22.21 -2.23
CA CYS A 215 -14.58 -21.45 -2.67
C CYS A 215 -15.67 -22.37 -3.27
N GLN A 216 -15.27 -23.32 -4.12
CA GLN A 216 -16.21 -24.28 -4.73
C GLN A 216 -16.95 -25.15 -3.69
N ASN A 217 -16.30 -25.44 -2.55
CA ASN A 217 -16.84 -26.29 -1.49
C ASN A 217 -17.64 -25.51 -0.41
N THR A 218 -18.21 -24.34 -0.76
CA THR A 218 -18.97 -23.50 0.17
C THR A 218 -20.47 -23.42 -0.12
N ASP A 219 -21.01 -24.33 -0.91
CA ASP A 219 -22.43 -24.32 -1.33
C ASP A 219 -22.87 -22.96 -1.93
N GLY A 220 -21.97 -22.34 -2.69
CA GLY A 220 -22.21 -21.06 -3.37
C GLY A 220 -22.05 -19.80 -2.51
N LEU A 221 -21.62 -19.93 -1.26
CA LEU A 221 -21.36 -18.76 -0.41
C LEU A 221 -20.11 -17.98 -0.80
N ALA A 222 -19.08 -18.65 -1.36
CA ALA A 222 -17.86 -17.98 -1.78
C ALA A 222 -17.74 -17.96 -3.31
N GLU A 223 -17.48 -16.77 -3.86
CA GLU A 223 -17.24 -16.53 -5.27
C GLU A 223 -15.79 -16.07 -5.49
N TYR A 224 -15.06 -16.74 -6.39
CA TYR A 224 -13.66 -16.44 -6.70
C TYR A 224 -13.52 -15.66 -8.02
N PHE A 225 -12.88 -14.48 -7.96
CA PHE A 225 -12.68 -13.60 -9.12
C PHE A 225 -11.24 -13.63 -9.65
N GLY A 226 -10.23 -13.93 -8.83
CA GLY A 226 -8.81 -13.79 -9.21
C GLY A 226 -8.41 -12.34 -9.47
N LEU A 227 -7.46 -12.15 -10.40
CA LEU A 227 -7.01 -10.82 -10.80
C LEU A 227 -8.12 -10.05 -11.52
N ILE A 228 -8.41 -8.85 -11.02
CA ILE A 228 -9.45 -7.97 -11.53
C ILE A 228 -8.90 -6.58 -11.87
N ASP A 229 -9.54 -5.88 -12.78
CA ASP A 229 -9.25 -4.49 -13.10
C ASP A 229 -9.77 -3.51 -12.03
N ASN A 230 -9.34 -2.24 -12.12
CA ASN A 230 -9.74 -1.20 -11.16
C ASN A 230 -11.24 -0.88 -11.21
N LYS A 231 -11.89 -1.02 -12.36
CA LYS A 231 -13.33 -0.79 -12.50
C LYS A 231 -14.12 -1.85 -11.74
N THR A 232 -13.80 -3.12 -11.98
CA THR A 232 -14.39 -4.26 -11.27
C THR A 232 -14.14 -4.17 -9.76
N LYS A 233 -12.90 -3.85 -9.34
CA LYS A 233 -12.55 -3.61 -7.94
C LYS A 233 -13.47 -2.57 -7.30
N THR A 234 -13.64 -1.44 -7.96
CA THR A 234 -14.50 -0.36 -7.47
C THR A 234 -15.95 -0.81 -7.31
N GLU A 235 -16.49 -1.51 -8.30
CA GLU A 235 -17.87 -2.00 -8.24
C GLU A 235 -18.06 -3.04 -7.12
N LEU A 236 -17.08 -3.91 -6.91
CA LEU A 236 -17.10 -4.87 -5.80
C LEU A 236 -17.07 -4.16 -4.45
N ILE A 237 -16.23 -3.13 -4.28
CA ILE A 237 -16.19 -2.35 -3.05
C ILE A 237 -17.52 -1.63 -2.80
N LYS A 238 -18.08 -0.96 -3.80
CA LYS A 238 -19.34 -0.22 -3.67
C LYS A 238 -20.51 -1.09 -3.21
N LYS A 239 -20.54 -2.35 -3.60
CA LYS A 239 -21.64 -3.28 -3.33
C LYS A 239 -21.42 -4.19 -2.13
N CYS A 240 -20.22 -4.23 -1.56
CA CYS A 240 -19.97 -5.08 -0.40
C CYS A 240 -20.62 -4.54 0.88
N LYS A 241 -20.89 -5.46 1.82
CA LYS A 241 -21.29 -5.17 3.21
C LYS A 241 -20.10 -4.59 3.99
N ALA A 242 -18.96 -5.24 3.87
CA ALA A 242 -17.68 -4.83 4.46
C ALA A 242 -16.52 -5.49 3.72
N VAL A 243 -15.34 -4.87 3.77
CA VAL A 243 -14.09 -5.55 3.39
C VAL A 243 -13.59 -6.35 4.60
N ILE A 244 -13.15 -7.59 4.36
CA ILE A 244 -12.63 -8.48 5.41
C ILE A 244 -11.17 -8.85 5.12
N ALA A 245 -10.33 -8.86 6.18
CA ALA A 245 -8.94 -9.28 6.11
C ALA A 245 -8.52 -10.05 7.38
N CYS A 246 -7.97 -11.23 7.17
CA CYS A 246 -7.48 -12.10 8.24
C CYS A 246 -5.97 -12.39 8.10
N PRO A 247 -5.10 -11.35 8.04
CA PRO A 247 -3.67 -11.58 7.87
C PRO A 247 -3.12 -12.47 8.97
N LYS A 248 -2.20 -13.39 8.57
CA LYS A 248 -1.58 -14.32 9.51
C LYS A 248 -0.69 -13.60 10.51
N PRO A 249 -0.62 -14.03 11.78
CA PRO A 249 0.20 -13.37 12.80
C PRO A 249 1.71 -13.48 12.55
N THR A 250 2.13 -14.43 11.69
CA THR A 250 3.53 -14.61 11.27
C THR A 250 3.97 -13.59 10.22
N TRP A 251 3.05 -12.80 9.70
CA TRP A 251 3.29 -11.74 8.71
C TRP A 251 2.87 -10.39 9.27
N MET A 252 3.58 -9.34 8.88
CA MET A 252 3.19 -7.97 9.20
C MET A 252 2.57 -7.30 7.99
N GLU A 253 1.34 -6.82 8.13
CA GLU A 253 0.74 -5.90 7.17
C GLU A 253 1.39 -4.52 7.31
N ALA A 254 2.25 -4.16 6.36
CA ALA A 254 2.99 -2.90 6.44
C ALA A 254 2.04 -1.68 6.51
N PHE A 255 0.92 -1.74 5.77
CA PHE A 255 -0.12 -0.70 5.81
C PHE A 255 -1.54 -1.26 5.72
N GLY A 256 -1.95 -1.82 4.58
CA GLY A 256 -3.31 -2.29 4.31
C GLY A 256 -4.12 -1.30 3.44
N LEU A 257 -3.60 -0.98 2.25
CA LEU A 257 -4.20 0.01 1.35
C LEU A 257 -5.67 -0.30 0.99
N TYR A 258 -6.02 -1.58 0.87
CA TYR A 258 -7.39 -2.03 0.63
C TYR A 258 -8.39 -1.55 1.70
N ALA A 259 -7.93 -1.40 2.95
CA ALA A 259 -8.77 -0.88 4.04
C ALA A 259 -9.06 0.62 3.85
N VAL A 260 -8.08 1.38 3.41
CA VAL A 260 -8.25 2.80 3.07
C VAL A 260 -9.16 2.95 1.85
N GLU A 261 -8.96 2.12 0.82
CA GLU A 261 -9.82 2.10 -0.37
C GLU A 261 -11.28 1.79 -0.01
N ALA A 262 -11.53 0.78 0.83
CA ALA A 262 -12.87 0.46 1.31
C ALA A 262 -13.52 1.64 2.03
N ASN A 263 -12.82 2.22 3.00
CA ASN A 263 -13.31 3.35 3.76
C ASN A 263 -13.57 4.59 2.89
N ALA A 264 -12.78 4.83 1.85
CA ALA A 264 -13.00 5.94 0.92
C ALA A 264 -14.35 5.83 0.19
N TYR A 265 -14.84 4.62 -0.05
CA TYR A 265 -16.18 4.33 -0.56
C TYR A 265 -17.24 4.16 0.53
N GLY A 266 -16.94 4.55 1.78
CA GLY A 266 -17.89 4.46 2.89
C GLY A 266 -18.13 3.04 3.37
N LYS A 267 -17.25 2.08 3.06
CA LYS A 267 -17.40 0.68 3.47
C LYS A 267 -16.54 0.37 4.69
N PRO A 268 -17.12 -0.20 5.75
CA PRO A 268 -16.36 -0.58 6.95
C PRO A 268 -15.43 -1.76 6.66
N VAL A 269 -14.43 -1.91 7.53
CA VAL A 269 -13.44 -2.99 7.42
C VAL A 269 -13.48 -3.88 8.66
N LEU A 270 -13.56 -5.18 8.44
CA LEU A 270 -13.40 -6.22 9.45
C LEU A 270 -11.99 -6.81 9.32
N ALA A 271 -11.16 -6.70 10.35
CA ALA A 271 -9.81 -7.22 10.24
C ALA A 271 -9.25 -7.80 11.54
N LEU A 272 -8.32 -8.74 11.42
CA LEU A 272 -7.47 -9.12 12.53
C LEU A 272 -6.43 -8.03 12.79
N CYS A 273 -6.16 -7.76 14.08
CA CYS A 273 -5.14 -6.81 14.51
C CYS A 273 -3.77 -7.20 13.92
N ASN A 274 -3.27 -6.41 12.98
CA ASN A 274 -1.98 -6.65 12.35
C ASN A 274 -1.41 -5.37 11.74
N GLY A 275 -0.16 -5.04 12.10
CA GLY A 275 0.61 -3.96 11.49
C GLY A 275 -0.15 -2.66 11.29
N GLY A 276 -0.15 -2.16 10.06
CA GLY A 276 -0.76 -0.89 9.68
C GLY A 276 -2.29 -0.83 9.81
N LEU A 277 -2.98 -1.97 9.85
CA LEU A 277 -4.43 -1.99 10.07
C LEU A 277 -4.81 -1.34 11.40
N ASN A 278 -3.92 -1.41 12.41
CA ASN A 278 -4.12 -0.75 13.72
C ASN A 278 -4.06 0.79 13.64
N ASP A 279 -3.44 1.34 12.60
CA ASP A 279 -3.42 2.78 12.37
C ASP A 279 -4.65 3.26 11.57
N ILE A 280 -5.19 2.38 10.72
CA ILE A 280 -6.31 2.71 9.82
C ILE A 280 -7.65 2.55 10.52
N ILE A 281 -7.88 1.41 11.20
CA ILE A 281 -9.19 1.02 11.70
C ILE A 281 -9.38 1.46 13.15
N VAL A 282 -10.54 2.07 13.42
CA VAL A 282 -11.02 2.43 14.75
C VAL A 282 -12.37 1.76 14.94
N ASN A 283 -12.48 0.93 15.98
CA ASN A 283 -13.69 0.18 16.27
C ASN A 283 -14.91 1.11 16.36
N GLN A 284 -16.03 0.67 15.78
CA GLN A 284 -17.33 1.38 15.71
C GLN A 284 -17.30 2.68 14.89
N THR A 285 -16.15 3.09 14.36
CA THR A 285 -16.03 4.31 13.55
C THR A 285 -15.99 3.97 12.05
N ASN A 286 -15.01 3.16 11.65
CA ASN A 286 -14.77 2.82 10.25
C ASN A 286 -14.52 1.33 10.01
N GLY A 287 -14.79 0.51 11.04
CA GLY A 287 -14.60 -0.92 11.00
C GLY A 287 -14.42 -1.52 12.38
N PHE A 288 -13.94 -2.76 12.43
CA PHE A 288 -13.64 -3.48 13.66
C PHE A 288 -12.35 -4.26 13.54
N LEU A 289 -11.49 -4.10 14.56
CA LEU A 289 -10.27 -4.89 14.75
C LEU A 289 -10.50 -5.94 15.83
N ALA A 290 -10.15 -7.16 15.52
CA ALA A 290 -10.23 -8.29 16.44
C ALA A 290 -8.86 -8.92 16.67
N LYS A 291 -8.64 -9.51 17.84
CA LYS A 291 -7.43 -10.26 18.14
C LYS A 291 -7.49 -11.70 17.66
N THR A 292 -8.70 -12.23 17.48
CA THR A 292 -8.91 -13.62 17.07
C THR A 292 -10.03 -13.72 16.02
N PRO A 293 -10.03 -14.76 15.15
CA PRO A 293 -11.12 -15.00 14.21
C PRO A 293 -12.49 -15.15 14.89
N ARG A 294 -12.53 -15.71 16.09
CA ARG A 294 -13.79 -15.85 16.87
C ARG A 294 -14.36 -14.50 17.29
N GLU A 295 -13.50 -13.59 17.74
CA GLU A 295 -13.90 -12.21 18.06
C GLU A 295 -14.37 -11.48 16.80
N LEU A 296 -13.64 -11.61 15.68
CA LEU A 296 -13.99 -11.00 14.40
C LEU A 296 -15.35 -11.47 13.90
N GLN A 297 -15.68 -12.77 14.10
CA GLN A 297 -17.00 -13.32 13.80
C GLN A 297 -18.12 -12.57 14.51
N GLY A 298 -17.92 -12.17 15.77
CA GLY A 298 -18.88 -11.39 16.55
C GLY A 298 -19.12 -9.95 16.05
N TYR A 299 -18.25 -9.46 15.14
CA TYR A 299 -18.37 -8.12 14.57
C TYR A 299 -19.05 -8.07 13.20
N VAL A 300 -19.32 -9.20 12.57
CA VAL A 300 -19.86 -9.24 11.19
C VAL A 300 -21.19 -8.49 11.08
N GLU A 301 -22.09 -8.64 12.05
CA GLU A 301 -23.35 -7.92 12.04
C GLU A 301 -23.25 -6.50 12.61
N LYS A 302 -22.16 -6.18 13.30
CA LYS A 302 -21.93 -4.85 13.85
C LYS A 302 -21.42 -3.84 12.84
N VAL A 303 -21.05 -4.27 11.62
CA VAL A 303 -20.56 -3.36 10.59
C VAL A 303 -21.54 -2.24 10.25
N TYR A 304 -22.83 -2.45 10.51
CA TYR A 304 -23.89 -1.44 10.32
C TYR A 304 -23.86 -0.32 11.36
N GLU A 305 -23.10 -0.48 12.44
CA GLU A 305 -22.83 0.59 13.42
C GLU A 305 -21.90 1.66 12.86
N CYS A 306 -21.10 1.33 11.81
CA CYS A 306 -20.22 2.26 11.14
C CYS A 306 -20.95 3.00 10.02
N SER A 307 -21.11 4.32 10.13
CA SER A 307 -21.72 5.07 9.05
C SER A 307 -20.75 5.22 7.84
N PRO A 308 -21.26 5.24 6.59
CA PRO A 308 -20.43 5.50 5.40
C PRO A 308 -19.65 6.81 5.51
N GLU A 309 -20.27 7.83 6.11
CA GLU A 309 -19.67 9.15 6.30
C GLU A 309 -18.47 9.07 7.26
N SER A 310 -18.57 8.33 8.37
CA SER A 310 -17.47 8.18 9.32
C SER A 310 -16.30 7.37 8.72
N CYS A 311 -16.60 6.33 7.93
CA CYS A 311 -15.59 5.60 7.18
C CYS A 311 -14.80 6.55 6.25
N ARG A 312 -15.50 7.29 5.41
CA ARG A 312 -14.89 8.22 4.46
C ARG A 312 -14.15 9.35 5.15
N HIS A 313 -14.74 9.96 6.18
CA HIS A 313 -14.13 11.07 6.92
C HIS A 313 -12.76 10.71 7.50
N ARG A 314 -12.57 9.45 7.93
CA ARG A 314 -11.27 9.01 8.40
C ARG A 314 -10.22 9.03 7.30
N VAL A 315 -10.57 8.66 6.06
CA VAL A 315 -9.65 8.74 4.91
C VAL A 315 -9.36 10.20 4.57
N GLU A 316 -10.38 11.04 4.52
CA GLU A 316 -10.24 12.48 4.25
C GLU A 316 -9.28 13.18 5.21
N LYS A 317 -9.29 12.78 6.48
CA LYS A 317 -8.43 13.38 7.50
C LYS A 317 -7.00 12.86 7.51
N LEU A 318 -6.74 11.63 7.08
CA LEU A 318 -5.47 10.97 7.39
C LEU A 318 -4.79 10.28 6.20
N PHE A 319 -5.54 9.91 5.16
CA PHE A 319 -5.07 8.97 4.16
C PHE A 319 -5.32 9.42 2.72
N THR A 320 -5.34 10.74 2.49
CA THR A 320 -5.35 11.25 1.12
C THR A 320 -3.93 11.35 0.57
N ASP A 321 -3.80 11.35 -0.75
CA ASP A 321 -2.52 11.52 -1.42
C ASP A 321 -1.91 12.91 -1.18
N GLU A 322 -2.74 13.95 -0.94
CA GLU A 322 -2.27 15.27 -0.54
C GLU A 322 -1.65 15.25 0.87
N ILE A 323 -2.28 14.55 1.84
CA ILE A 323 -1.73 14.41 3.21
C ILE A 323 -0.44 13.61 3.16
N MET A 324 -0.40 12.52 2.41
CA MET A 324 0.81 11.73 2.19
C MET A 324 1.92 12.60 1.60
N THR A 325 1.62 13.39 0.57
CA THR A 325 2.56 14.32 -0.07
C THR A 325 3.08 15.36 0.92
N LYS A 326 2.20 15.99 1.69
CA LYS A 326 2.58 16.95 2.74
C LYS A 326 3.57 16.35 3.73
N ASN A 327 3.30 15.14 4.19
CA ASN A 327 4.16 14.46 5.16
C ASN A 327 5.55 14.13 4.56
N TYR A 328 5.61 13.70 3.29
CA TYR A 328 6.89 13.51 2.60
C TYR A 328 7.66 14.80 2.41
N LEU A 329 7.00 15.89 2.01
CA LEU A 329 7.66 17.19 1.85
C LEU A 329 8.28 17.68 3.15
N GLN A 330 7.61 17.56 4.29
CA GLN A 330 8.18 17.89 5.60
C GLN A 330 9.45 17.07 5.92
N ILE A 331 9.47 15.80 5.51
CA ILE A 331 10.65 14.95 5.65
C ILE A 331 11.76 15.41 4.70
N PHE A 332 11.43 15.75 3.46
CA PHE A 332 12.39 16.21 2.46
C PHE A 332 13.05 17.53 2.90
N GLU A 333 12.27 18.50 3.38
CA GLU A 333 12.78 19.76 3.93
C GLU A 333 13.82 19.52 5.04
N ARG A 334 13.50 18.68 6.02
CA ARG A 334 14.42 18.35 7.13
C ARG A 334 15.70 17.67 6.65
N VAL A 335 15.61 16.83 5.63
CA VAL A 335 16.79 16.17 5.04
C VAL A 335 17.64 17.19 4.25
N MET A 336 17.00 18.14 3.59
CA MET A 336 17.73 19.23 2.89
C MET A 336 18.46 20.17 3.87
N GLU A 337 17.90 20.39 5.06
CA GLU A 337 18.52 21.15 6.16
C GLU A 337 19.60 20.37 6.91
N ASP A 338 20.02 19.21 6.39
CA ASP A 338 21.07 18.34 6.96
C ASP A 338 20.75 17.83 8.39
N GLU A 339 19.47 17.63 8.72
CA GLU A 339 19.09 17.05 10.00
C GLU A 339 19.85 15.73 10.26
N PRO A 340 20.57 15.63 11.38
CA PRO A 340 21.34 14.42 11.68
C PRO A 340 20.46 13.18 11.75
N ALA A 341 20.94 12.05 11.23
CA ALA A 341 20.17 10.79 11.19
C ALA A 341 19.75 10.27 12.58
N PHE A 342 20.47 10.62 13.65
CA PHE A 342 20.10 10.24 15.02
C PHE A 342 18.89 11.03 15.57
N ARG A 343 18.49 12.12 14.92
CA ARG A 343 17.26 12.88 15.20
C ARG A 343 16.11 12.46 14.25
N TRP A 344 16.42 11.56 13.36
CA TRP A 344 15.50 11.03 12.36
C TRP A 344 14.29 10.27 12.91
#